data_08c80456b20ad729a08f08c77e68883f
#
_entry.id   08c80456b20ad729a08f08c77e68883f
#
_cell.length_a   1.000
_cell.length_b   1.000
_cell.length_c   1.000
_cell.angle_alpha   90.00
_cell.angle_beta   90.00
_cell.angle_gamma   90.00
#
_symmetry.space_group_name_H-M   'P 1'
#
loop_
_entity.id
_entity.type
_entity.pdbx_description
1 polymer ?
#
loop_
_entity_poly.entity_id
_entity_poly.type
_entity_poly.pdbx_seq_one_letter_code
_entity_poly.pdbx_strand_id
1 'polypeptide(L)'
;MAFPSTKNNFIAQDFFPTVAKFKSTKQFFDCVIIDPPFFSTTPKGKVDLENDSARLINKVRPLINNGGTLIAINNALYVSGQEYMQTLEGLCKDGYLSIRELILVPDDFIGYNPIGKPITDPAPFNHSTKIAILDVRRK
;
A
#
# COMPACT_ATOMS: atom_id res chain seq x y z
N MET A 1 -14.82 19.13 18.58
CA MET A 1 -15.03 17.71 18.95
C MET A 1 -13.72 17.19 19.51
N ALA A 2 -13.69 16.92 20.80
CA ALA A 2 -12.49 16.30 21.39
C ALA A 2 -12.53 14.81 21.02
N PHE A 3 -11.55 14.35 20.28
CA PHE A 3 -11.32 12.93 20.15
C PHE A 3 -10.91 12.38 21.53
N PRO A 4 -11.47 11.26 22.00
CA PRO A 4 -11.00 10.65 23.22
C PRO A 4 -9.50 10.46 23.08
N SER A 5 -8.74 10.71 24.14
CA SER A 5 -7.28 10.57 24.18
C SER A 5 -6.88 9.09 24.11
N THR A 6 -7.23 8.42 23.04
CA THR A 6 -6.56 7.21 22.63
C THR A 6 -5.14 7.63 22.29
N LYS A 7 -4.18 7.14 23.05
CA LYS A 7 -2.77 7.41 22.82
C LYS A 7 -2.45 7.05 21.37
N ASN A 8 -2.35 8.07 20.52
CA ASN A 8 -1.81 7.89 19.18
C ASN A 8 -0.36 7.44 19.35
N ASN A 9 -0.09 6.20 19.01
CA ASN A 9 1.25 5.65 19.09
C ASN A 9 2.02 6.02 17.84
N PHE A 10 2.88 7.04 17.92
CA PHE A 10 3.86 7.30 16.88
C PHE A 10 5.11 6.48 17.18
N ILE A 11 5.45 5.54 16.32
CA ILE A 11 6.58 4.63 16.48
C ILE A 11 7.63 4.96 15.41
N ALA A 12 8.74 5.57 15.81
CA ALA A 12 9.87 5.85 14.94
C ALA A 12 10.79 4.62 14.86
N GLN A 13 10.40 3.63 14.05
CA GLN A 13 11.14 2.39 13.85
C GLN A 13 11.06 1.94 12.40
N ASP A 14 12.03 1.13 11.96
CA ASP A 14 12.00 0.50 10.66
C ASP A 14 10.76 -0.39 10.49
N PHE A 15 10.28 -0.46 9.26
CA PHE A 15 9.11 -1.24 8.85
C PHE A 15 9.21 -2.72 9.26
N PHE A 16 10.29 -3.40 8.89
CA PHE A 16 10.41 -4.84 9.09
C PHE A 16 10.41 -5.27 10.57
N PRO A 17 11.21 -4.63 11.45
CA PRO A 17 11.13 -4.92 12.89
C PRO A 17 9.77 -4.61 13.50
N THR A 18 9.11 -3.53 13.07
CA THR A 18 7.79 -3.14 13.56
C THR A 18 6.73 -4.18 13.19
N VAL A 19 6.71 -4.63 11.93
CA VAL A 19 5.81 -5.69 11.48
C VAL A 19 6.07 -7.00 12.24
N ALA A 20 7.34 -7.37 12.44
CA ALA A 20 7.71 -8.57 13.21
C ALA A 20 7.22 -8.49 14.65
N LYS A 21 7.36 -7.33 15.30
CA LYS A 21 6.86 -7.08 16.64
C LYS A 21 5.35 -7.24 16.73
N PHE A 22 4.59 -6.62 15.81
CA PHE A 22 3.14 -6.76 15.82
C PHE A 22 2.69 -8.20 15.62
N LYS A 23 3.36 -8.97 14.78
CA LYS A 23 3.09 -10.41 14.61
C LYS A 23 3.35 -11.19 15.90
N SER A 24 4.50 -10.98 16.54
CA SER A 24 4.88 -11.70 17.76
C SER A 24 3.96 -11.38 18.94
N THR A 25 3.50 -10.13 19.04
CA THR A 25 2.57 -9.68 20.08
C THR A 25 1.10 -9.90 19.72
N LYS A 26 0.82 -10.50 18.56
CA LYS A 26 -0.55 -10.75 18.06
C LYS A 26 -1.42 -9.48 18.03
N GLN A 27 -0.81 -8.36 17.66
CA GLN A 27 -1.52 -7.11 17.51
C GLN A 27 -2.10 -7.04 16.08
N PHE A 28 -3.42 -6.89 15.99
CA PHE A 28 -4.14 -6.82 14.73
C PHE A 28 -4.82 -5.46 14.55
N PHE A 29 -5.07 -5.11 13.27
CA PHE A 29 -5.65 -3.83 12.89
C PHE A 29 -6.84 -4.04 11.96
N ASP A 30 -7.82 -3.15 12.02
CA ASP A 30 -8.96 -3.17 11.10
C ASP A 30 -8.64 -2.52 9.76
N CYS A 31 -7.68 -1.61 9.75
CA CYS A 31 -7.18 -0.97 8.55
C CYS A 31 -5.67 -0.76 8.65
N VAL A 32 -4.97 -1.08 7.57
CA VAL A 32 -3.54 -0.78 7.43
C VAL A 32 -3.35 0.01 6.14
N ILE A 33 -2.60 1.11 6.23
CA ILE A 33 -2.20 1.92 5.09
C ILE A 33 -0.70 1.77 4.91
N ILE A 34 -0.26 1.38 3.73
CA ILE A 34 1.17 1.33 3.38
C ILE A 34 1.46 2.35 2.27
N ASP A 35 2.32 3.31 2.59
CA ASP A 35 2.83 4.34 1.69
C ASP A 35 4.35 4.43 1.83
N PRO A 36 5.09 3.40 1.42
CA PRO A 36 6.53 3.37 1.56
C PRO A 36 7.20 4.27 0.52
N PRO A 37 8.45 4.73 0.77
CA PRO A 37 9.25 5.31 -0.29
C PRO A 37 9.44 4.28 -1.41
N PHE A 38 9.62 4.74 -2.66
CA PHE A 38 9.78 3.81 -3.77
C PHE A 38 11.04 2.93 -3.63
N PHE A 39 12.05 3.43 -2.92
CA PHE A 39 13.26 2.68 -2.60
C PHE A 39 13.84 3.09 -1.25
N SER A 40 14.21 2.12 -0.43
CA SER A 40 14.92 2.33 0.83
C SER A 40 15.71 1.08 1.21
N THR A 41 16.91 1.28 1.72
CA THR A 41 17.75 0.19 2.24
C THR A 41 18.16 0.51 3.67
N THR A 42 17.91 -0.42 4.58
CA THR A 42 18.38 -0.37 5.96
C THR A 42 19.08 -1.69 6.32
N PRO A 43 19.85 -1.74 7.43
CA PRO A 43 20.40 -3.02 7.91
C PRO A 43 19.34 -4.08 8.21
N LYS A 44 18.07 -3.67 8.40
CA LYS A 44 16.94 -4.55 8.74
C LYS A 44 16.14 -5.04 7.53
N GLY A 45 16.31 -4.42 6.38
CA GLY A 45 15.61 -4.82 5.17
C GLY A 45 15.66 -3.79 4.06
N LYS A 46 15.14 -4.19 2.90
CA LYS A 46 15.06 -3.38 1.69
C LYS A 46 13.60 -3.17 1.31
N VAL A 47 13.25 -1.95 0.95
CA VAL A 47 12.00 -1.58 0.30
C VAL A 47 12.30 -1.25 -1.16
N ASP A 48 11.61 -1.90 -2.08
CA ASP A 48 11.75 -1.72 -3.51
C ASP A 48 10.37 -1.88 -4.16
N LEU A 49 9.69 -0.76 -4.38
CA LEU A 49 8.34 -0.78 -4.95
C LEU A 49 8.32 -1.16 -6.42
N GLU A 50 9.42 -0.94 -7.12
CA GLU A 50 9.53 -1.30 -8.53
C GLU A 50 9.58 -2.82 -8.72
N ASN A 51 10.37 -3.51 -7.90
CA ASN A 51 10.62 -4.94 -8.09
C ASN A 51 9.89 -5.84 -7.09
N ASP A 52 9.43 -5.33 -5.95
CA ASP A 52 8.96 -6.18 -4.84
C ASP A 52 7.81 -5.58 -4.02
N SER A 53 6.88 -4.87 -4.66
CA SER A 53 5.72 -4.29 -3.96
C SER A 53 4.81 -5.36 -3.34
N ALA A 54 4.69 -6.52 -3.98
CA ALA A 54 3.92 -7.66 -3.48
C ALA A 54 4.43 -8.15 -2.12
N ARG A 55 5.74 -8.12 -1.89
CA ARG A 55 6.35 -8.54 -0.63
C ARG A 55 5.89 -7.67 0.55
N LEU A 56 5.81 -6.35 0.35
CA LEU A 56 5.35 -5.44 1.41
C LEU A 56 3.89 -5.71 1.77
N ILE A 57 3.04 -5.92 0.78
CA ILE A 57 1.63 -6.28 0.98
C ILE A 57 1.53 -7.61 1.76
N ASN A 58 2.28 -8.63 1.35
CA ASN A 58 2.30 -9.91 2.03
C ASN A 58 2.86 -9.85 3.46
N LYS A 59 3.73 -8.90 3.75
CA LYS A 59 4.25 -8.69 5.11
C LYS A 59 3.19 -8.15 6.07
N VAL A 60 2.34 -7.23 5.64
CA VAL A 60 1.33 -6.58 6.48
C VAL A 60 -0.02 -7.29 6.49
N ARG A 61 -0.36 -8.00 5.43
CA ARG A 61 -1.63 -8.73 5.31
C ARG A 61 -1.98 -9.56 6.56
N PRO A 62 -1.05 -10.33 7.18
CA PRO A 62 -1.34 -11.10 8.37
C PRO A 62 -1.66 -10.28 9.63
N LEU A 63 -1.41 -8.98 9.61
CA LEU A 63 -1.73 -8.06 10.71
C LEU A 63 -3.15 -7.52 10.66
N ILE A 64 -3.89 -7.82 9.59
CA ILE A 64 -5.22 -7.25 9.36
C ILE A 64 -6.28 -8.25 9.78
N ASN A 65 -7.27 -7.75 10.53
CA ASN A 65 -8.42 -8.55 10.95
C ASN A 65 -9.20 -9.08 9.75
N ASN A 66 -9.88 -10.22 9.92
CA ASN A 66 -10.77 -10.75 8.89
C ASN A 66 -11.87 -9.72 8.57
N GLY A 67 -12.06 -9.41 7.29
CA GLY A 67 -12.96 -8.35 6.85
C GLY A 67 -12.37 -6.94 6.95
N GLY A 68 -11.10 -6.81 7.38
CA GLY A 68 -10.40 -5.54 7.43
C GLY A 68 -9.93 -5.05 6.05
N THR A 69 -9.28 -3.90 6.04
CA THR A 69 -8.92 -3.17 4.84
C THR A 69 -7.42 -2.94 4.77
N LEU A 70 -6.85 -3.14 3.60
CA LEU A 70 -5.49 -2.71 3.27
C LEU A 70 -5.55 -1.63 2.18
N ILE A 71 -4.96 -0.47 2.45
CA ILE A 71 -4.74 0.57 1.45
C ILE A 71 -3.28 0.49 1.03
N ALA A 72 -3.05 0.10 -0.21
CA ALA A 72 -1.72 -0.06 -0.78
C ALA A 72 -1.42 1.04 -1.80
N ILE A 73 -0.36 1.81 -1.53
CA ILE A 73 0.06 2.92 -2.38
C ILE A 73 1.40 2.55 -3.01
N ASN A 74 1.47 2.66 -4.34
CA ASN A 74 2.70 2.52 -5.11
C ASN A 74 2.96 3.82 -5.87
N ASN A 75 4.01 4.53 -5.47
CA ASN A 75 4.43 5.79 -6.08
C ASN A 75 5.66 5.65 -6.98
N ALA A 76 6.06 4.43 -7.33
CA ALA A 76 7.18 4.18 -8.22
C ALA A 76 6.87 4.66 -9.66
N LEU A 77 7.69 5.57 -10.17
CA LEU A 77 7.48 6.21 -11.48
C LEU A 77 7.62 5.24 -12.64
N TYR A 78 8.49 4.23 -12.50
CA TYR A 78 8.82 3.28 -13.56
C TYR A 78 7.96 2.01 -13.52
N VAL A 79 7.04 1.91 -12.59
CA VAL A 79 6.02 0.85 -12.57
C VAL A 79 4.77 1.35 -13.25
N SER A 80 4.42 0.74 -14.38
CA SER A 80 3.17 1.09 -15.07
C SER A 80 1.94 0.72 -14.24
N GLY A 81 0.83 1.37 -14.51
CA GLY A 81 -0.46 1.01 -13.89
C GLY A 81 -0.85 -0.43 -14.18
N GLN A 82 -0.56 -0.90 -15.39
CA GLN A 82 -0.83 -2.28 -15.80
C GLN A 82 0.02 -3.29 -15.02
N GLU A 83 1.32 -3.04 -14.86
CA GLU A 83 2.20 -3.90 -14.06
C GLU A 83 1.77 -3.97 -12.60
N TYR A 84 1.41 -2.83 -12.02
CA TYR A 84 0.90 -2.81 -10.63
C TYR A 84 -0.44 -3.53 -10.52
N MET A 85 -1.33 -3.38 -11.50
CA MET A 85 -2.59 -4.12 -11.54
C MET A 85 -2.35 -5.63 -11.60
N GLN A 86 -1.44 -6.10 -12.45
CA GLN A 86 -1.06 -7.51 -12.51
C GLN A 86 -0.52 -8.03 -11.18
N THR A 87 0.27 -7.22 -10.47
CA THR A 87 0.76 -7.55 -9.13
C THR A 87 -0.40 -7.73 -8.15
N LEU A 88 -1.35 -6.79 -8.12
CA LEU A 88 -2.54 -6.88 -7.25
C LEU A 88 -3.41 -8.08 -7.58
N GLU A 89 -3.68 -8.32 -8.85
CA GLU A 89 -4.43 -9.49 -9.32
C GLU A 89 -3.74 -10.80 -8.94
N GLY A 90 -2.42 -10.85 -9.06
CA GLY A 90 -1.62 -11.98 -8.63
C GLY A 90 -1.76 -12.28 -7.14
N LEU A 91 -1.78 -11.24 -6.31
CA LEU A 91 -1.99 -11.34 -4.87
C LEU A 91 -3.41 -11.79 -4.48
N CYS A 92 -4.39 -11.52 -5.34
CA CYS A 92 -5.79 -11.87 -5.11
C CYS A 92 -6.15 -13.31 -5.53
N LYS A 93 -5.26 -14.02 -6.21
CA LYS A 93 -5.54 -15.36 -6.76
C LYS A 93 -5.90 -16.40 -5.70
N ASP A 94 -5.37 -16.27 -4.49
CA ASP A 94 -5.65 -17.22 -3.40
C ASP A 94 -6.98 -16.93 -2.67
N GLY A 95 -7.68 -15.83 -3.01
CA GLY A 95 -8.96 -15.44 -2.43
C GLY A 95 -8.89 -14.78 -1.05
N TYR A 96 -7.69 -14.56 -0.49
CA TYR A 96 -7.50 -13.88 0.79
C TYR A 96 -7.37 -12.37 0.68
N LEU A 97 -7.16 -11.86 -0.52
CA LEU A 97 -7.27 -10.45 -0.88
C LEU A 97 -8.23 -10.29 -2.04
N SER A 98 -8.97 -9.20 -2.05
CA SER A 98 -9.77 -8.78 -3.20
C SER A 98 -9.67 -7.28 -3.39
N ILE A 99 -9.63 -6.83 -4.63
CA ILE A 99 -9.60 -5.40 -4.96
C ILE A 99 -11.01 -4.86 -4.77
N ARG A 100 -11.18 -3.92 -3.81
CA ARG A 100 -12.45 -3.23 -3.60
C ARG A 100 -12.57 -2.05 -4.54
N GLU A 101 -11.52 -1.23 -4.63
CA GLU A 101 -11.55 0.03 -5.36
C GLU A 101 -10.14 0.47 -5.74
N LEU A 102 -10.02 1.13 -6.88
CA LEU A 102 -8.83 1.89 -7.26
C LEU A 102 -9.14 3.37 -7.06
N ILE A 103 -8.33 4.05 -6.24
CA ILE A 103 -8.53 5.48 -5.96
C ILE A 103 -7.84 6.30 -7.03
N LEU A 104 -8.62 7.11 -7.73
CA LEU A 104 -8.10 8.09 -8.68
C LEU A 104 -7.55 9.31 -7.92
N VAL A 105 -6.42 9.82 -8.36
CA VAL A 105 -5.86 11.06 -7.83
C VAL A 105 -6.75 12.22 -8.30
N PRO A 106 -7.23 13.10 -7.39
CA PRO A 106 -8.06 14.23 -7.76
C PRO A 106 -7.35 15.20 -8.70
N ASP A 107 -8.10 15.84 -9.60
CA ASP A 107 -7.56 16.73 -10.63
C ASP A 107 -6.78 17.94 -10.07
N ASP A 108 -7.17 18.44 -8.93
CA ASP A 108 -6.47 19.53 -8.24
C ASP A 108 -5.07 19.13 -7.73
N PHE A 109 -4.82 17.83 -7.52
CA PHE A 109 -3.49 17.29 -7.20
C PHE A 109 -2.64 17.04 -8.45
N ILE A 110 -3.27 16.73 -9.57
CA ILE A 110 -2.56 16.48 -10.84
C ILE A 110 -2.04 17.80 -11.43
N GLY A 111 -2.70 18.93 -11.15
CA GLY A 111 -2.43 20.23 -11.73
C GLY A 111 -3.10 20.39 -13.09
N TYR A 112 -3.49 21.64 -13.39
CA TYR A 112 -4.17 21.98 -14.64
C TYR A 112 -3.22 22.21 -15.82
N ASN A 113 -1.93 21.99 -15.65
CA ASN A 113 -0.96 22.30 -16.69
C ASN A 113 -0.57 21.04 -17.50
N PRO A 114 -1.11 20.88 -18.70
CA PRO A 114 -0.79 19.74 -19.56
C PRO A 114 0.62 19.82 -20.21
N ILE A 115 1.46 20.76 -19.82
CA ILE A 115 2.82 20.92 -20.36
C ILE A 115 3.77 19.86 -19.74
N GLY A 116 3.27 18.75 -19.31
CA GLY A 116 4.07 17.60 -18.95
C GLY A 116 3.90 16.50 -20.01
N LYS A 117 4.92 15.71 -20.25
CA LYS A 117 4.75 14.47 -20.97
C LYS A 117 3.61 13.68 -20.33
N PRO A 118 2.66 13.14 -21.11
CA PRO A 118 1.64 12.27 -20.52
C PRO A 118 2.32 11.22 -19.67
N ILE A 119 1.79 11.01 -18.47
CA ILE A 119 2.23 9.93 -17.61
C ILE A 119 2.08 8.65 -18.40
N THR A 120 3.20 8.00 -18.69
CA THR A 120 3.21 6.80 -19.51
C THR A 120 2.50 5.70 -18.75
N ASP A 121 1.36 5.29 -19.27
CA ASP A 121 0.58 4.14 -18.85
C ASP A 121 0.16 4.15 -17.36
N PRO A 122 -0.66 5.11 -16.93
CA PRO A 122 -1.29 5.10 -15.63
C PRO A 122 -2.49 4.13 -15.56
N ALA A 123 -2.99 3.63 -16.69
CA ALA A 123 -4.16 2.77 -16.71
C ALA A 123 -3.92 1.44 -15.93
N PRO A 124 -4.90 0.97 -15.12
CA PRO A 124 -6.22 1.56 -14.88
C PRO A 124 -6.25 2.71 -13.87
N PHE A 125 -5.11 3.20 -13.44
CA PHE A 125 -4.95 4.39 -12.60
C PHE A 125 -4.88 5.66 -13.48
N ASN A 126 -4.99 6.83 -12.88
CA ASN A 126 -4.89 8.10 -13.63
C ASN A 126 -3.62 8.89 -13.32
N HIS A 127 -2.74 8.36 -12.47
CA HIS A 127 -1.53 9.04 -12.00
C HIS A 127 -0.42 8.02 -11.71
N SER A 128 0.83 8.47 -11.70
CA SER A 128 1.98 7.63 -11.32
C SER A 128 1.88 7.12 -9.89
N THR A 129 1.23 7.87 -8.99
CA THR A 129 0.83 7.37 -7.67
C THR A 129 -0.42 6.51 -7.84
N LYS A 130 -0.27 5.23 -7.59
CA LYS A 130 -1.29 4.20 -7.76
C LYS A 130 -1.79 3.77 -6.40
N ILE A 131 -3.10 3.90 -6.15
CA ILE A 131 -3.72 3.64 -4.85
C ILE A 131 -4.80 2.59 -5.02
N ALA A 132 -4.69 1.50 -4.26
CA ALA A 132 -5.68 0.44 -4.25
C ALA A 132 -6.20 0.18 -2.84
N ILE A 133 -7.52 0.01 -2.72
CA ILE A 133 -8.18 -0.46 -1.50
C ILE A 133 -8.47 -1.94 -1.67
N LEU A 134 -7.93 -2.74 -0.75
CA LEU A 134 -8.06 -4.19 -0.75
C LEU A 134 -8.84 -4.64 0.47
N ASP A 135 -9.76 -5.57 0.26
CA ASP A 135 -10.41 -6.30 1.34
C ASP A 135 -9.58 -7.52 1.73
N VAL A 136 -9.48 -7.77 3.03
CA VAL A 136 -8.67 -8.84 3.58
C VAL A 136 -9.55 -9.92 4.20
N ARG A 137 -9.32 -11.17 3.78
CA ARG A 137 -9.82 -12.36 4.46
C ARG A 137 -8.66 -13.07 5.14
N ARG A 138 -8.92 -13.62 6.30
CA ARG A 138 -7.96 -14.48 7.01
C ARG A 138 -8.27 -15.94 6.74
N LYS A 139 -7.22 -16.73 6.76
CA LYS A 139 -7.36 -18.19 6.73
C LYS A 139 -8.08 -18.71 7.96
#